data_c0a3120536aa8c4b3f4998c7cd82c948
#
_entry.id   c0a3120536aa8c4b3f4998c7cd82c948
#
_cell.length_a   1.000
_cell.length_b   1.000
_cell.length_c   1.000
_cell.angle_alpha   90.00
_cell.angle_beta   90.00
_cell.angle_gamma   90.00
#
_symmetry.space_group_name_H-M   'P 1'
#
loop_
_entity.id
_entity.type
_entity.pdbx_description
1 polymer ?
#
loop_
_entity_poly.entity_id
_entity_poly.type
_entity_poly.pdbx_seq_one_letter_code
_entity_poly.pdbx_strand_id
1 'polypeptide(L)'
;MCIRDRYNATSPQAAMRFFESIYKNNPTNENTFAYIASLKSSGNFLEATNLNNQLLEKFPKNLILNITKAEILLSAQQYDRAELSIEEVLRISPRNYPASIVKAKILSAKNESIKAEEILRDLLIKKNKDPGIWMQLSEIQRSGKNIVGYHLSKGEYFLLIGDFQNALNQFQFAFGLSGHSFQTSETILTKIKYAKERISNKKGF
;
A
#
# COMPACT_ATOMS: atom_id res chain seq x y z
N MET A 1 -2.14 -24.68 2.35
CA MET A 1 -1.34 -23.77 1.51
C MET A 1 -2.24 -22.65 1.03
N CYS A 2 -2.05 -21.43 1.52
CA CYS A 2 -2.97 -20.30 1.29
C CYS A 2 -2.83 -19.78 -0.15
N ILE A 3 -3.92 -19.31 -0.78
CA ILE A 3 -3.91 -18.70 -2.12
C ILE A 3 -2.87 -17.57 -2.18
N ARG A 4 -2.70 -16.82 -1.10
CA ARG A 4 -1.71 -15.74 -0.96
C ARG A 4 -0.25 -16.22 -1.09
N ASP A 5 0.07 -17.42 -0.58
CA ASP A 5 1.45 -17.93 -0.57
C ASP A 5 1.88 -18.40 -1.98
N ARG A 6 0.95 -18.92 -2.79
CA ARG A 6 1.19 -19.24 -4.21
C ARG A 6 1.34 -17.98 -5.08
N TYR A 7 0.59 -16.93 -4.77
CA TYR A 7 0.64 -15.66 -5.50
C TYR A 7 2.02 -14.96 -5.34
N ASN A 8 2.62 -15.06 -4.16
CA ASN A 8 3.93 -14.46 -3.87
C ASN A 8 5.12 -15.30 -4.39
N ALA A 9 4.93 -16.59 -4.70
CA ALA A 9 6.00 -17.50 -5.15
C ALA A 9 6.10 -17.65 -6.67
N THR A 10 5.14 -17.09 -7.45
CA THR A 10 5.07 -17.24 -8.91
C THR A 10 5.21 -15.89 -9.61
N SER A 11 5.71 -15.90 -10.85
CA SER A 11 5.70 -14.68 -11.66
C SER A 11 4.26 -14.20 -11.88
N PRO A 12 4.01 -12.87 -12.07
CA PRO A 12 2.67 -12.36 -12.36
C PRO A 12 1.96 -13.08 -13.51
N GLN A 13 2.72 -13.48 -14.54
CA GLN A 13 2.20 -14.22 -15.70
C GLN A 13 1.79 -15.65 -15.33
N ALA A 14 2.57 -16.32 -14.48
CA ALA A 14 2.23 -17.67 -14.02
C ALA A 14 0.98 -17.66 -13.12
N ALA A 15 0.89 -16.66 -12.23
CA ALA A 15 -0.30 -16.44 -11.41
C ALA A 15 -1.54 -16.16 -12.29
N MET A 16 -1.39 -15.34 -13.33
CA MET A 16 -2.47 -15.04 -14.27
C MET A 16 -3.00 -16.31 -14.96
N ARG A 17 -2.11 -17.13 -15.54
CA ARG A 17 -2.51 -18.40 -16.21
C ARG A 17 -3.22 -19.36 -15.24
N PHE A 18 -2.77 -19.41 -13.99
CA PHE A 18 -3.39 -20.24 -12.96
C PHE A 18 -4.84 -19.78 -12.68
N PHE A 19 -5.05 -18.48 -12.43
CA PHE A 19 -6.37 -17.94 -12.15
C PHE A 19 -7.28 -17.91 -13.39
N GLU A 20 -6.71 -17.75 -14.60
CA GLU A 20 -7.42 -17.91 -15.86
C GLU A 20 -8.01 -19.31 -15.99
N SER A 21 -7.22 -20.36 -15.71
CA SER A 21 -7.69 -21.75 -15.74
C SER A 21 -8.83 -21.99 -14.75
N ILE A 22 -8.73 -21.45 -13.52
CA ILE A 22 -9.79 -21.55 -12.52
C ILE A 22 -11.06 -20.86 -13.00
N TYR A 23 -10.93 -19.63 -13.51
CA TYR A 23 -12.04 -18.85 -14.02
C TYR A 23 -12.75 -19.54 -15.21
N LYS A 24 -12.00 -20.07 -16.17
CA LYS A 24 -12.57 -20.79 -17.33
C LYS A 24 -13.31 -22.05 -16.93
N ASN A 25 -12.82 -22.79 -15.94
CA ASN A 25 -13.45 -24.03 -15.47
C ASN A 25 -14.69 -23.77 -14.58
N ASN A 26 -14.68 -22.68 -13.81
CA ASN A 26 -15.76 -22.32 -12.90
C ASN A 26 -15.87 -20.79 -12.73
N PRO A 27 -16.64 -20.08 -13.57
CA PRO A 27 -16.70 -18.62 -13.59
C PRO A 27 -17.61 -18.04 -12.48
N THR A 28 -17.31 -18.37 -11.20
CA THR A 28 -17.97 -17.70 -10.06
C THR A 28 -17.50 -16.25 -9.93
N ASN A 29 -18.24 -15.42 -9.17
CA ASN A 29 -17.84 -14.04 -8.92
C ASN A 29 -16.49 -13.95 -8.21
N GLU A 30 -16.22 -14.89 -7.29
CA GLU A 30 -14.96 -14.98 -6.53
C GLU A 30 -13.79 -15.32 -7.46
N ASN A 31 -13.95 -16.31 -8.33
CA ASN A 31 -12.93 -16.71 -9.29
C ASN A 31 -12.69 -15.61 -10.34
N THR A 32 -13.75 -14.92 -10.77
CA THR A 32 -13.64 -13.74 -11.64
C THR A 32 -12.83 -12.64 -10.95
N PHE A 33 -13.12 -12.34 -9.68
CA PHE A 33 -12.39 -11.32 -8.94
C PHE A 33 -10.90 -11.69 -8.73
N ALA A 34 -10.60 -12.96 -8.43
CA ALA A 34 -9.22 -13.44 -8.33
C ALA A 34 -8.47 -13.33 -9.68
N TYR A 35 -9.15 -13.63 -10.79
CA TYR A 35 -8.58 -13.47 -12.13
C TYR A 35 -8.35 -11.99 -12.46
N ILE A 36 -9.28 -11.08 -12.14
CA ILE A 36 -9.10 -9.63 -12.30
C ILE A 36 -7.83 -9.16 -11.56
N ALA A 37 -7.62 -9.60 -10.31
CA ALA A 37 -6.44 -9.23 -9.53
C ALA A 37 -5.14 -9.70 -10.21
N SER A 38 -5.13 -10.90 -10.80
CA SER A 38 -3.97 -11.44 -11.51
C SER A 38 -3.71 -10.73 -12.84
N LEU A 39 -4.77 -10.40 -13.59
CA LEU A 39 -4.70 -9.60 -14.83
C LEU A 39 -4.10 -8.20 -14.56
N LYS A 40 -4.57 -7.53 -13.49
CA LYS A 40 -4.00 -6.24 -13.07
C LYS A 40 -2.49 -6.37 -12.78
N SER A 41 -2.08 -7.40 -12.07
CA SER A 41 -0.67 -7.62 -11.70
C SER A 41 0.22 -7.99 -12.88
N SER A 42 -0.33 -8.61 -13.92
CA SER A 42 0.39 -8.98 -15.16
C SER A 42 0.34 -7.89 -16.26
N GLY A 43 -0.34 -6.75 -16.00
CA GLY A 43 -0.43 -5.64 -16.94
C GLY A 43 -1.57 -5.76 -17.97
N ASN A 44 -2.44 -6.76 -17.86
CA ASN A 44 -3.58 -6.96 -18.77
C ASN A 44 -4.79 -6.09 -18.37
N PHE A 45 -4.61 -4.78 -18.40
CA PHE A 45 -5.57 -3.81 -17.85
C PHE A 45 -6.90 -3.77 -18.61
N LEU A 46 -6.90 -4.01 -19.92
CA LEU A 46 -8.13 -4.00 -20.72
C LEU A 46 -9.07 -5.11 -20.28
N GLU A 47 -8.59 -6.34 -20.19
CA GLU A 47 -9.37 -7.49 -19.77
C GLU A 47 -9.79 -7.37 -18.31
N ALA A 48 -8.89 -6.93 -17.43
CA ALA A 48 -9.20 -6.64 -16.02
C ALA A 48 -10.36 -5.63 -15.90
N THR A 49 -10.36 -4.57 -16.72
CA THR A 49 -11.42 -3.56 -16.74
C THR A 49 -12.75 -4.14 -17.20
N ASN A 50 -12.73 -4.93 -18.28
CA ASN A 50 -13.95 -5.53 -18.84
C ASN A 50 -14.61 -6.48 -17.83
N LEU A 51 -13.84 -7.36 -17.21
CA LEU A 51 -14.37 -8.29 -16.21
C LEU A 51 -14.86 -7.56 -14.95
N ASN A 52 -14.13 -6.53 -14.49
CA ASN A 52 -14.56 -5.73 -13.35
C ASN A 52 -15.87 -4.98 -13.64
N ASN A 53 -16.05 -4.45 -14.87
CA ASN A 53 -17.29 -3.80 -15.28
C ASN A 53 -18.47 -4.79 -15.32
N GLN A 54 -18.27 -6.02 -15.80
CA GLN A 54 -19.28 -7.07 -15.76
C GLN A 54 -19.72 -7.39 -14.31
N LEU A 55 -18.79 -7.41 -13.37
CA LEU A 55 -19.14 -7.56 -11.94
C LEU A 55 -19.86 -6.32 -11.40
N LEU A 56 -19.47 -5.12 -11.82
CA LEU A 56 -20.13 -3.88 -11.41
C LEU A 56 -21.55 -3.74 -11.96
N GLU A 57 -21.84 -4.29 -13.15
CA GLU A 57 -23.22 -4.38 -13.67
C GLU A 57 -24.11 -5.21 -12.75
N LYS A 58 -23.59 -6.29 -12.18
CA LYS A 58 -24.30 -7.14 -11.20
C LYS A 58 -24.36 -6.51 -9.80
N PHE A 59 -23.30 -5.81 -9.40
CA PHE A 59 -23.11 -5.28 -8.06
C PHE A 59 -22.65 -3.80 -8.07
N PRO A 60 -23.48 -2.86 -8.58
CA PRO A 60 -23.06 -1.48 -8.84
C PRO A 60 -22.64 -0.70 -7.58
N LYS A 61 -23.17 -1.04 -6.41
CA LYS A 61 -22.85 -0.39 -5.13
C LYS A 61 -21.71 -1.08 -4.36
N ASN A 62 -21.07 -2.10 -4.93
CA ASN A 62 -20.00 -2.81 -4.25
C ASN A 62 -18.74 -1.94 -4.21
N LEU A 63 -18.38 -1.48 -3.01
CA LEU A 63 -17.22 -0.59 -2.81
C LEU A 63 -15.90 -1.25 -3.19
N ILE A 64 -15.75 -2.57 -2.99
CA ILE A 64 -14.51 -3.29 -3.33
C ILE A 64 -14.30 -3.26 -4.85
N LEU A 65 -15.33 -3.53 -5.65
CA LEU A 65 -15.24 -3.49 -7.10
C LEU A 65 -14.96 -2.07 -7.63
N ASN A 66 -15.55 -1.05 -7.01
CA ASN A 66 -15.28 0.35 -7.36
C ASN A 66 -13.85 0.77 -6.99
N ILE A 67 -13.33 0.32 -5.85
CA ILE A 67 -11.91 0.51 -5.49
C ILE A 67 -11.01 -0.24 -6.48
N THR A 68 -11.32 -1.47 -6.83
CA THR A 68 -10.58 -2.27 -7.83
C THR A 68 -10.55 -1.58 -9.19
N LYS A 69 -11.65 -0.95 -9.62
CA LYS A 69 -11.68 -0.12 -10.83
C LYS A 69 -10.65 1.01 -10.76
N ALA A 70 -10.60 1.75 -9.65
CA ALA A 70 -9.61 2.81 -9.46
C ALA A 70 -8.17 2.27 -9.45
N GLU A 71 -7.94 1.11 -8.85
CA GLU A 71 -6.62 0.47 -8.84
C GLU A 71 -6.18 0.00 -10.24
N ILE A 72 -7.09 -0.54 -11.06
CA ILE A 72 -6.79 -0.92 -12.45
C ILE A 72 -6.43 0.34 -13.25
N LEU A 73 -7.20 1.41 -13.13
CA LEU A 73 -6.95 2.68 -13.81
C LEU A 73 -5.61 3.30 -13.37
N LEU A 74 -5.29 3.25 -12.08
CA LEU A 74 -3.98 3.69 -11.55
C LEU A 74 -2.84 2.89 -12.17
N SER A 75 -2.97 1.57 -12.21
CA SER A 75 -1.95 0.68 -12.79
C SER A 75 -1.80 0.90 -14.31
N ALA A 76 -2.88 1.26 -14.99
CA ALA A 76 -2.90 1.64 -16.41
C ALA A 76 -2.44 3.09 -16.66
N GLN A 77 -1.94 3.80 -15.64
CA GLN A 77 -1.50 5.20 -15.67
C GLN A 77 -2.59 6.21 -16.06
N GLN A 78 -3.86 5.85 -15.92
CA GLN A 78 -5.01 6.71 -16.18
C GLN A 78 -5.41 7.47 -14.91
N TYR A 79 -4.49 8.30 -14.41
CA TYR A 79 -4.54 8.89 -13.06
C TYR A 79 -5.80 9.72 -12.80
N ASP A 80 -6.21 10.58 -13.74
CA ASP A 80 -7.40 11.43 -13.56
C ASP A 80 -8.68 10.59 -13.48
N ARG A 81 -8.79 9.55 -14.31
CA ARG A 81 -9.92 8.62 -14.25
C ARG A 81 -9.91 7.79 -12.96
N ALA A 82 -8.74 7.38 -12.50
CA ALA A 82 -8.58 6.69 -11.23
C ALA A 82 -9.00 7.59 -10.06
N GLU A 83 -8.63 8.86 -10.10
CA GLU A 83 -8.99 9.84 -9.08
C GLU A 83 -10.50 10.05 -8.99
N LEU A 84 -11.16 10.31 -10.11
CA LEU A 84 -12.62 10.44 -10.15
C LEU A 84 -13.32 9.20 -9.60
N SER A 85 -12.85 8.01 -9.99
CA SER A 85 -13.42 6.74 -9.53
C SER A 85 -13.28 6.54 -8.01
N ILE A 86 -12.13 6.89 -7.43
CA ILE A 86 -11.93 6.72 -5.98
C ILE A 86 -12.63 7.82 -5.15
N GLU A 87 -12.79 9.01 -5.70
CA GLU A 87 -13.56 10.08 -5.05
C GLU A 87 -15.04 9.73 -4.89
N GLU A 88 -15.64 9.07 -5.87
CA GLU A 88 -17.00 8.55 -5.74
C GLU A 88 -17.12 7.57 -4.56
N VAL A 89 -16.16 6.68 -4.39
CA VAL A 89 -16.13 5.76 -3.23
C VAL A 89 -16.01 6.53 -1.92
N LEU A 90 -15.11 7.51 -1.85
CA LEU A 90 -14.88 8.30 -0.64
C LEU A 90 -16.05 9.24 -0.33
N ARG A 91 -16.81 9.67 -1.32
CA ARG A 91 -18.05 10.45 -1.10
C ARG A 91 -19.12 9.60 -0.41
N ILE A 92 -19.22 8.30 -0.76
CA ILE A 92 -20.17 7.37 -0.12
C ILE A 92 -19.65 6.90 1.24
N SER A 93 -18.37 6.67 1.36
CA SER A 93 -17.70 6.16 2.55
C SER A 93 -16.41 6.94 2.84
N PRO A 94 -16.51 8.14 3.47
CA PRO A 94 -15.36 9.05 3.65
C PRO A 94 -14.22 8.49 4.50
N ARG A 95 -14.51 7.48 5.32
CA ARG A 95 -13.52 6.81 6.19
C ARG A 95 -13.12 5.43 5.68
N ASN A 96 -13.34 5.16 4.39
CA ASN A 96 -12.96 3.89 3.80
C ASN A 96 -11.43 3.78 3.71
N TYR A 97 -10.86 2.98 4.59
CA TYR A 97 -9.41 2.81 4.69
C TYR A 97 -8.74 2.35 3.38
N PRO A 98 -9.19 1.27 2.70
CA PRO A 98 -8.63 0.88 1.40
C PRO A 98 -8.72 1.99 0.35
N ALA A 99 -9.85 2.70 0.26
CA ALA A 99 -10.03 3.79 -0.69
C ALA A 99 -9.07 4.96 -0.43
N SER A 100 -8.86 5.31 0.85
CA SER A 100 -7.90 6.37 1.23
C SER A 100 -6.46 6.01 0.82
N ILE A 101 -6.06 4.75 0.96
CA ILE A 101 -4.74 4.29 0.49
C ILE A 101 -4.63 4.42 -1.03
N VAL A 102 -5.66 4.01 -1.77
CA VAL A 102 -5.66 4.12 -3.23
C VAL A 102 -5.61 5.59 -3.66
N LYS A 103 -6.37 6.49 -3.00
CA LYS A 103 -6.31 7.94 -3.24
C LYS A 103 -4.89 8.48 -3.03
N ALA A 104 -4.22 8.12 -1.93
CA ALA A 104 -2.85 8.54 -1.67
C ALA A 104 -1.87 8.05 -2.75
N LYS A 105 -2.02 6.81 -3.23
CA LYS A 105 -1.21 6.29 -4.35
C LYS A 105 -1.45 7.05 -5.66
N ILE A 106 -2.69 7.40 -5.97
CA ILE A 106 -3.04 8.18 -7.15
C ILE A 106 -2.40 9.56 -7.09
N LEU A 107 -2.52 10.26 -5.96
CA LEU A 107 -1.91 11.58 -5.76
C LEU A 107 -0.38 11.51 -5.88
N SER A 108 0.24 10.49 -5.31
CA SER A 108 1.70 10.27 -5.45
C SER A 108 2.10 10.06 -6.92
N ALA A 109 1.32 9.30 -7.69
CA ALA A 109 1.56 9.08 -9.12
C ALA A 109 1.38 10.36 -9.95
N LYS A 110 0.54 11.29 -9.48
CA LYS A 110 0.37 12.64 -10.05
C LYS A 110 1.43 13.65 -9.58
N ASN A 111 2.47 13.21 -8.85
CA ASN A 111 3.50 14.04 -8.22
C ASN A 111 2.98 14.96 -7.10
N GLU A 112 1.82 14.69 -6.52
CA GLU A 112 1.23 15.40 -5.40
C GLU A 112 1.57 14.71 -4.07
N SER A 113 2.85 14.40 -3.86
CA SER A 113 3.32 13.58 -2.73
C SER A 113 2.99 14.18 -1.36
N ILE A 114 2.95 15.51 -1.23
CA ILE A 114 2.60 16.17 0.04
C ILE A 114 1.16 15.82 0.44
N LYS A 115 0.19 15.97 -0.48
CA LYS A 115 -1.22 15.62 -0.22
C LYS A 115 -1.38 14.12 0.04
N ALA A 116 -0.61 13.29 -0.66
CA ALA A 116 -0.60 11.85 -0.44
C ALA A 116 -0.10 11.49 0.97
N GLU A 117 0.96 12.14 1.45
CA GLU A 117 1.46 11.97 2.82
C GLU A 117 0.42 12.39 3.86
N GLU A 118 -0.25 13.52 3.68
CA GLU A 118 -1.31 14.00 4.59
C GLU A 118 -2.40 12.96 4.79
N ILE A 119 -2.92 12.37 3.71
CA ILE A 119 -3.94 11.31 3.80
C ILE A 119 -3.46 10.13 4.64
N LEU A 120 -2.22 9.66 4.43
CA LEU A 120 -1.70 8.52 5.18
C LEU A 120 -1.38 8.86 6.64
N ARG A 121 -0.93 10.09 6.92
CA ARG A 121 -0.74 10.58 8.29
C ARG A 121 -2.06 10.65 9.05
N ASP A 122 -3.14 11.12 8.42
CA ASP A 122 -4.47 11.13 9.01
C ASP A 122 -4.97 9.71 9.35
N LEU A 123 -4.69 8.73 8.50
CA LEU A 123 -4.97 7.33 8.81
C LEU A 123 -4.16 6.83 10.02
N LEU A 124 -2.89 7.24 10.14
CA LEU A 124 -2.02 6.87 11.25
C LEU A 124 -2.45 7.44 12.60
N ILE A 125 -3.19 8.56 12.65
CA ILE A 125 -3.77 9.08 13.90
C ILE A 125 -4.61 8.00 14.59
N LYS A 126 -5.35 7.20 13.82
CA LYS A 126 -6.24 6.15 14.36
C LYS A 126 -5.64 4.74 14.30
N LYS A 127 -4.71 4.51 13.39
CA LYS A 127 -4.14 3.19 13.07
C LYS A 127 -2.61 3.21 13.09
N ASN A 128 -2.02 3.83 14.10
CA ASN A 128 -0.56 3.97 14.22
C ASN A 128 0.21 2.65 14.32
N LYS A 129 -0.47 1.55 14.67
CA LYS A 129 0.11 0.20 14.75
C LYS A 129 -0.11 -0.64 13.48
N ASP A 130 -0.61 -0.05 12.40
CA ASP A 130 -0.78 -0.76 11.13
C ASP A 130 0.51 -0.65 10.30
N PRO A 131 1.31 -1.73 10.16
CA PRO A 131 2.55 -1.67 9.40
C PRO A 131 2.31 -1.38 7.91
N GLY A 132 1.14 -1.73 7.38
CA GLY A 132 0.79 -1.48 5.98
C GLY A 132 0.73 0.01 5.65
N ILE A 133 0.20 0.86 6.56
CA ILE A 133 0.17 2.31 6.34
C ILE A 133 1.59 2.88 6.37
N TRP A 134 2.42 2.48 7.34
CA TRP A 134 3.80 2.93 7.43
C TRP A 134 4.62 2.57 6.20
N MET A 135 4.42 1.36 5.65
CA MET A 135 5.06 0.96 4.40
C MET A 135 4.60 1.85 3.23
N GLN A 136 3.28 2.08 3.07
CA GLN A 136 2.77 2.95 2.00
C GLN A 136 3.30 4.38 2.15
N LEU A 137 3.34 4.91 3.38
CA LEU A 137 3.87 6.25 3.65
C LEU A 137 5.34 6.34 3.24
N SER A 138 6.15 5.33 3.59
CA SER A 138 7.55 5.30 3.19
C SER A 138 7.74 5.34 1.67
N GLU A 139 6.95 4.58 0.91
CA GLU A 139 7.04 4.57 -0.55
C GLU A 139 6.64 5.92 -1.18
N ILE A 140 5.61 6.58 -0.64
CA ILE A 140 5.20 7.93 -1.10
C ILE A 140 6.29 8.95 -0.79
N GLN A 141 6.89 8.88 0.41
CA GLN A 141 7.99 9.76 0.80
C GLN A 141 9.24 9.58 -0.06
N ARG A 142 9.54 8.33 -0.42
CA ARG A 142 10.64 8.01 -1.33
C ARG A 142 10.41 8.64 -2.72
N SER A 143 9.24 8.46 -3.30
CA SER A 143 8.90 9.05 -4.60
C SER A 143 8.83 10.58 -4.56
N GLY A 144 8.36 11.16 -3.46
CA GLY A 144 8.33 12.60 -3.20
C GLY A 144 9.67 13.20 -2.77
N LYS A 145 10.76 12.42 -2.75
CA LYS A 145 12.12 12.84 -2.34
C LYS A 145 12.21 13.31 -0.87
N ASN A 146 11.25 12.98 -0.04
CA ASN A 146 11.33 13.16 1.41
C ASN A 146 12.14 12.04 2.04
N ILE A 147 13.47 12.08 1.89
CA ILE A 147 14.34 10.95 2.24
C ILE A 147 14.39 10.70 3.75
N VAL A 148 14.40 11.74 4.58
CA VAL A 148 14.34 11.60 6.03
C VAL A 148 13.03 10.94 6.45
N GLY A 149 11.90 11.42 5.93
CA GLY A 149 10.59 10.81 6.16
C GLY A 149 10.53 9.34 5.73
N TYR A 150 11.08 9.02 4.56
CA TYR A 150 11.18 7.64 4.07
C TYR A 150 11.84 6.71 5.09
N HIS A 151 13.03 7.08 5.57
CA HIS A 151 13.74 6.25 6.55
C HIS A 151 13.00 6.17 7.89
N LEU A 152 12.38 7.26 8.33
CA LEU A 152 11.54 7.25 9.54
C LEU A 152 10.36 6.30 9.43
N SER A 153 9.56 6.43 8.37
CA SER A 153 8.39 5.59 8.16
C SER A 153 8.75 4.12 7.94
N LYS A 154 9.85 3.86 7.25
CA LYS A 154 10.36 2.51 7.05
C LYS A 154 10.88 1.89 8.35
N GLY A 155 11.49 2.69 9.21
CA GLY A 155 11.88 2.29 10.57
C GLY A 155 10.68 1.90 11.43
N GLU A 156 9.59 2.68 11.41
CA GLU A 156 8.34 2.35 12.09
C GLU A 156 7.73 1.03 11.57
N TYR A 157 7.72 0.85 10.26
CA TYR A 157 7.29 -0.41 9.67
C TYR A 157 8.06 -1.60 10.24
N PHE A 158 9.40 -1.53 10.26
CA PHE A 158 10.25 -2.59 10.79
C PHE A 158 10.06 -2.82 12.28
N LEU A 159 9.85 -1.76 13.08
CA LEU A 159 9.51 -1.91 14.50
C LEU A 159 8.23 -2.72 14.71
N LEU A 160 7.20 -2.42 13.92
CA LEU A 160 5.89 -3.06 14.05
C LEU A 160 5.89 -4.53 13.64
N ILE A 161 6.73 -4.91 12.69
CA ILE A 161 6.90 -6.33 12.31
C ILE A 161 7.94 -7.07 13.16
N GLY A 162 8.55 -6.40 14.14
CA GLY A 162 9.51 -7.00 15.08
C GLY A 162 10.94 -7.16 14.55
N ASP A 163 11.26 -6.54 13.41
CA ASP A 163 12.61 -6.51 12.83
C ASP A 163 13.37 -5.29 13.36
N PHE A 164 13.80 -5.39 14.63
CA PHE A 164 14.41 -4.28 15.35
C PHE A 164 15.77 -3.88 14.78
N GLN A 165 16.51 -4.83 14.17
CA GLN A 165 17.81 -4.51 13.57
C GLN A 165 17.64 -3.62 12.34
N ASN A 166 16.74 -3.96 11.44
CA ASN A 166 16.45 -3.12 10.29
C ASN A 166 15.80 -1.79 10.69
N ALA A 167 14.95 -1.78 11.72
CA ALA A 167 14.41 -0.54 12.28
C ALA A 167 15.53 0.40 12.75
N LEU A 168 16.49 -0.13 13.54
CA LEU A 168 17.65 0.63 14.01
C LEU A 168 18.45 1.24 12.85
N ASN A 169 18.76 0.44 11.84
CA ASN A 169 19.49 0.90 10.65
C ASN A 169 18.75 2.06 9.96
N GLN A 170 17.42 1.93 9.76
CA GLN A 170 16.63 2.99 9.14
C GLN A 170 16.64 4.29 9.95
N PHE A 171 16.49 4.22 11.27
CA PHE A 171 16.56 5.40 12.13
C PHE A 171 17.94 6.04 12.14
N GLN A 172 19.03 5.25 12.08
CA GLN A 172 20.38 5.79 11.95
C GLN A 172 20.58 6.53 10.62
N PHE A 173 20.07 6.01 9.50
CA PHE A 173 20.06 6.72 8.22
C PHE A 173 19.28 8.04 8.32
N ALA A 174 18.08 8.02 8.91
CA ALA A 174 17.29 9.22 9.12
C ALA A 174 18.05 10.25 9.96
N PHE A 175 18.73 9.81 11.01
CA PHE A 175 19.53 10.68 11.88
C PHE A 175 20.67 11.37 11.13
N GLY A 176 21.43 10.61 10.34
CA GLY A 176 22.53 11.15 9.53
C GLY A 176 22.07 12.16 8.47
N LEU A 177 20.80 12.09 8.04
CA LEU A 177 20.22 12.97 7.02
C LEU A 177 19.37 14.11 7.61
N SER A 178 19.09 14.11 8.92
CA SER A 178 18.15 15.07 9.55
C SER A 178 18.69 16.50 9.66
N GLY A 179 19.96 16.72 9.35
CA GLY A 179 20.60 18.03 9.45
C GLY A 179 20.62 18.56 10.88
N HIS A 180 20.47 19.89 11.05
CA HIS A 180 20.55 20.54 12.36
C HIS A 180 19.19 20.80 13.04
N SER A 181 18.11 20.14 12.61
CA SER A 181 16.82 20.27 13.30
C SER A 181 16.85 19.51 14.63
N PHE A 182 16.97 20.25 15.73
CA PHE A 182 17.03 19.69 17.08
C PHE A 182 15.81 18.78 17.37
N GLN A 183 14.60 19.26 17.10
CA GLN A 183 13.36 18.52 17.36
C GLN A 183 13.29 17.21 16.57
N THR A 184 13.68 17.23 15.31
CA THR A 184 13.72 16.02 14.46
C THR A 184 14.77 15.04 14.99
N SER A 185 15.96 15.53 15.32
CA SER A 185 17.06 14.72 15.85
C SER A 185 16.71 14.05 17.18
N GLU A 186 16.08 14.75 18.11
CA GLU A 186 15.61 14.20 19.40
C GLU A 186 14.59 13.07 19.20
N THR A 187 13.63 13.29 18.30
CA THR A 187 12.62 12.26 17.96
C THR A 187 13.30 11.01 17.42
N ILE A 188 14.27 11.16 16.52
CA ILE A 188 14.99 10.03 15.92
C ILE A 188 15.84 9.30 16.97
N LEU A 189 16.56 10.03 17.84
CA LEU A 189 17.37 9.44 18.91
C LEU A 189 16.53 8.60 19.87
N THR A 190 15.34 9.06 20.21
CA THR A 190 14.38 8.29 21.03
C THR A 190 14.02 6.97 20.38
N LYS A 191 13.78 6.96 19.05
CA LYS A 191 13.48 5.74 18.29
C LYS A 191 14.69 4.80 18.18
N ILE A 192 15.88 5.35 18.00
CA ILE A 192 17.13 4.58 18.02
C ILE A 192 17.32 3.89 19.39
N LYS A 193 17.13 4.63 20.48
CA LYS A 193 17.21 4.09 21.84
C LYS A 193 16.22 2.93 22.01
N TYR A 194 14.97 3.14 21.67
CA TYR A 194 13.93 2.11 21.75
C TYR A 194 14.29 0.86 20.96
N ALA A 195 14.74 1.00 19.72
CA ALA A 195 15.13 -0.14 18.87
C ALA A 195 16.30 -0.93 19.50
N LYS A 196 17.32 -0.25 20.05
CA LYS A 196 18.45 -0.88 20.75
C LYS A 196 17.99 -1.67 21.98
N GLU A 197 17.12 -1.12 22.81
CA GLU A 197 16.54 -1.81 23.97
C GLU A 197 15.80 -3.08 23.55
N ARG A 198 15.02 -3.03 22.48
CA ARG A 198 14.30 -4.21 21.95
C ARG A 198 15.25 -5.29 21.43
N ILE A 199 16.37 -4.92 20.81
CA ILE A 199 17.42 -5.86 20.36
C ILE A 199 18.10 -6.53 21.58
N SER A 200 18.46 -5.75 22.62
CA SER A 200 19.09 -6.27 23.84
C SER A 200 18.18 -7.26 24.56
N ASN A 201 16.92 -6.91 24.73
CA ASN A 201 15.94 -7.78 25.39
C ASN A 201 15.68 -9.09 24.64
N LYS A 202 15.86 -9.11 23.30
CA LYS A 202 15.69 -10.32 22.47
C LYS A 202 16.91 -11.25 22.52
N LYS A 203 18.07 -10.76 22.97
CA LYS A 203 19.31 -11.55 23.15
C LYS A 203 19.44 -12.17 24.53
N GLY A 204 18.59 -11.79 25.47
CA GLY A 204 18.60 -12.28 26.86
C GLY A 204 17.71 -13.49 27.11
N PHE A 205 17.15 -14.09 26.07
CA PHE A 205 16.42 -15.35 26.04
C PHE A 205 17.10 -16.29 25.04
#